data_24c4eae5b6ae39a09e126b3d517c2750
#
_entry.id   24c4eae5b6ae39a09e126b3d517c2750
#
_cell.length_a   1.000
_cell.length_b   1.000
_cell.length_c   1.000
_cell.angle_alpha   90.00
_cell.angle_beta   90.00
_cell.angle_gamma   90.00
#
_symmetry.space_group_name_H-M   'P 1'
#
loop_
_entity.id
_entity.type
_entity.pdbx_description
1 polymer ?
#
loop_
_entity_poly.entity_id
_entity_poly.type
_entity_poly.pdbx_seq_one_letter_code
_entity_poly.pdbx_strand_id
1 'polypeptide(L)'
;FADLLLNKNNSKANDQVPFIQRRRGIEIKSSREINLMKKSSRIVATVLREINDLIKPGMSTKDLDDFAEKRIKSFGAVPSFKGYHGFPSSICSSINNEVVHGIPSKNKIIKNGDLVKIDTGAYLDGFHGDSCISICVGEVSPKAQKLSDIAFKALYAGLSKIKAGNTLLDVAGEIEDVVVKNGFSVV
;
A
#
# COMPACT_ATOMS: atom_id res chain seq x y z
N PHE A 1 -9.25 4.24 6.58
CA PHE A 1 -9.10 3.39 5.38
C PHE A 1 -10.39 2.61 5.07
N ALA A 2 -11.16 2.15 6.08
CA ALA A 2 -12.43 1.45 5.87
C ALA A 2 -13.52 2.32 5.21
N ASP A 3 -13.51 3.63 5.47
CA ASP A 3 -14.52 4.57 4.97
C ASP A 3 -14.33 4.96 3.50
N LEU A 4 -13.15 4.70 2.92
CA LEU A 4 -12.85 5.01 1.51
C LEU A 4 -13.68 4.18 0.53
N LEU A 5 -14.24 3.06 0.99
CA LEU A 5 -15.00 2.12 0.17
C LEU A 5 -16.51 2.43 0.12
N LEU A 6 -17.00 3.43 0.86
CA LEU A 6 -18.43 3.63 1.07
C LEU A 6 -19.06 4.80 0.29
N ASN A 7 -18.30 5.62 -0.44
CA ASN A 7 -18.87 6.78 -1.13
C ASN A 7 -19.26 6.46 -2.59
N LYS A 8 -20.54 6.11 -2.77
CA LYS A 8 -21.21 6.03 -4.09
C LYS A 8 -21.98 7.31 -4.36
N ASN A 9 -21.55 8.07 -5.36
CA ASN A 9 -22.46 8.99 -6.07
C ASN A 9 -22.42 8.75 -7.58
N ASN A 10 -23.53 8.23 -8.05
CA ASN A 10 -24.22 8.35 -9.32
C ASN A 10 -23.42 8.44 -10.64
N SER A 11 -23.49 7.38 -11.42
CA SER A 11 -23.79 7.50 -12.85
C SER A 11 -24.66 6.31 -13.31
N LYS A 12 -25.78 6.62 -13.95
CA LYS A 12 -26.73 5.66 -14.51
C LYS A 12 -26.11 4.97 -15.73
N ALA A 13 -25.94 3.67 -15.65
CA ALA A 13 -25.92 2.78 -16.80
C ALA A 13 -26.69 1.52 -16.42
N ASN A 14 -27.76 1.29 -17.15
CA ASN A 14 -28.68 0.18 -17.02
C ASN A 14 -28.01 -1.08 -17.57
N ASP A 15 -27.41 -1.92 -16.70
CA ASP A 15 -27.07 -3.30 -17.02
C ASP A 15 -27.61 -4.17 -15.87
N GLN A 16 -28.62 -4.96 -16.17
CA GLN A 16 -29.22 -5.92 -15.25
C GLN A 16 -28.19 -7.01 -14.92
N VAL A 17 -27.48 -6.84 -13.79
CA VAL A 17 -26.70 -7.88 -13.16
C VAL A 17 -27.64 -8.68 -12.23
N PRO A 18 -27.60 -10.03 -12.24
CA PRO A 18 -28.47 -10.84 -11.37
C PRO A 18 -28.32 -10.42 -9.92
N PHE A 19 -29.46 -10.24 -9.24
CA PHE A 19 -29.56 -9.84 -7.85
C PHE A 19 -28.93 -10.92 -6.95
N ILE A 20 -27.64 -10.81 -6.65
CA ILE A 20 -27.02 -11.60 -5.57
C ILE A 20 -27.50 -10.97 -4.26
N GLN A 21 -28.21 -11.74 -3.45
CA GLN A 21 -28.71 -11.32 -2.14
C GLN A 21 -27.59 -10.68 -1.32
N ARG A 22 -27.63 -9.35 -1.14
CA ARG A 22 -26.69 -8.60 -0.30
C ARG A 22 -26.88 -9.06 1.14
N ARG A 23 -25.97 -9.87 1.67
CA ARG A 23 -25.85 -10.01 3.11
C ARG A 23 -25.45 -8.63 3.65
N ARG A 24 -26.20 -8.12 4.63
CA ARG A 24 -25.94 -6.80 5.24
C ARG A 24 -24.46 -6.71 5.64
N GLY A 25 -23.71 -5.81 4.99
CA GLY A 25 -22.38 -5.38 5.43
C GLY A 25 -21.18 -5.82 4.58
N ILE A 26 -21.24 -6.88 3.75
CA ILE A 26 -20.10 -7.32 2.95
C ILE A 26 -20.45 -7.24 1.46
N GLU A 27 -19.71 -6.45 0.71
CA GLU A 27 -19.85 -6.32 -0.73
C GLU A 27 -18.92 -7.31 -1.44
N ILE A 28 -19.52 -8.33 -2.09
CA ILE A 28 -18.78 -9.31 -2.88
C ILE A 28 -18.54 -8.72 -4.27
N LYS A 29 -17.27 -8.66 -4.68
CA LYS A 29 -16.86 -8.11 -5.98
C LYS A 29 -17.10 -9.11 -7.10
N SER A 30 -17.67 -8.63 -8.22
CA SER A 30 -17.77 -9.39 -9.46
C SER A 30 -16.39 -9.57 -10.12
N SER A 31 -16.29 -10.52 -11.07
CA SER A 31 -15.05 -10.71 -11.84
C SER A 31 -14.63 -9.45 -12.61
N ARG A 32 -15.60 -8.64 -13.09
CA ARG A 32 -15.33 -7.36 -13.73
C ARG A 32 -14.68 -6.38 -12.76
N GLU A 33 -15.25 -6.21 -11.57
CA GLU A 33 -14.72 -5.32 -10.53
C GLU A 33 -13.34 -5.76 -10.06
N ILE A 34 -13.12 -7.07 -9.87
CA ILE A 34 -11.80 -7.62 -9.54
C ILE A 34 -10.78 -7.26 -10.63
N ASN A 35 -11.14 -7.33 -11.90
CA ASN A 35 -10.25 -6.96 -12.99
C ASN A 35 -9.92 -5.45 -13.00
N LEU A 36 -10.86 -4.59 -12.63
CA LEU A 36 -10.61 -3.15 -12.44
C LEU A 36 -9.67 -2.89 -11.23
N MET A 37 -9.92 -3.54 -10.11
CA MET A 37 -9.03 -3.48 -8.93
C MET A 37 -7.60 -3.93 -9.27
N LYS A 38 -7.45 -5.00 -10.07
CA LYS A 38 -6.13 -5.45 -10.53
C LYS A 38 -5.38 -4.40 -11.35
N LYS A 39 -6.07 -3.57 -12.15
CA LYS A 39 -5.44 -2.49 -12.91
C LYS A 39 -4.83 -1.45 -11.97
N SER A 40 -5.62 -0.95 -11.00
CA SER A 40 -5.15 0.02 -10.00
C SER A 40 -3.98 -0.54 -9.19
N SER A 41 -4.08 -1.79 -8.74
CA SER A 41 -3.01 -2.47 -7.99
C SER A 41 -1.72 -2.65 -8.81
N ARG A 42 -1.82 -2.92 -10.11
CA ARG A 42 -0.65 -3.01 -11.00
C ARG A 42 0.06 -1.67 -11.16
N ILE A 43 -0.68 -0.55 -11.20
CA ILE A 43 -0.07 0.79 -11.22
C ILE A 43 0.75 0.99 -9.95
N VAL A 44 0.17 0.73 -8.78
CA VAL A 44 0.85 0.84 -7.49
C VAL A 44 2.12 -0.03 -7.46
N ALA A 45 2.00 -1.31 -7.81
CA ALA A 45 3.14 -2.23 -7.83
C ALA A 45 4.27 -1.75 -8.78
N THR A 46 3.90 -1.17 -9.93
CA THR A 46 4.86 -0.62 -10.88
C THR A 46 5.58 0.60 -10.31
N VAL A 47 4.84 1.54 -9.73
CA VAL A 47 5.40 2.75 -9.12
C VAL A 47 6.33 2.41 -7.96
N LEU A 48 5.93 1.49 -7.09
CA LEU A 48 6.75 1.06 -5.95
C LEU A 48 8.05 0.37 -6.41
N ARG A 49 7.99 -0.48 -7.43
CA ARG A 49 9.18 -1.10 -8.01
C ARG A 49 10.13 -0.06 -8.60
N GLU A 50 9.60 0.88 -9.39
CA GLU A 50 10.39 1.95 -9.98
C GLU A 50 11.02 2.87 -8.92
N ILE A 51 10.31 3.13 -7.81
CA ILE A 51 10.88 3.86 -6.65
C ILE A 51 12.01 3.05 -6.00
N ASN A 52 11.83 1.73 -5.83
CA ASN A 52 12.88 0.87 -5.28
C ASN A 52 14.15 0.91 -6.12
N ASP A 53 14.01 0.95 -7.44
CA ASP A 53 15.15 1.00 -8.37
C ASP A 53 15.81 2.40 -8.42
N LEU A 54 15.04 3.45 -8.14
CA LEU A 54 15.47 4.85 -8.20
C LEU A 54 16.13 5.36 -6.92
N ILE A 55 15.63 4.92 -5.76
CA ILE A 55 15.97 5.47 -4.44
C ILE A 55 17.46 5.31 -4.13
N LYS A 56 18.09 6.40 -3.67
CA LYS A 56 19.50 6.41 -3.27
C LYS A 56 19.77 7.49 -2.23
N PRO A 57 20.87 7.37 -1.48
CA PRO A 57 21.30 8.42 -0.56
C PRO A 57 21.44 9.78 -1.26
N GLY A 58 21.04 10.84 -0.57
CA GLY A 58 21.05 12.21 -1.06
C GLY A 58 19.74 12.69 -1.71
N MET A 59 18.83 11.77 -2.05
CA MET A 59 17.48 12.14 -2.49
C MET A 59 16.64 12.63 -1.30
N SER A 60 15.77 13.60 -1.55
CA SER A 60 14.75 13.97 -0.58
C SER A 60 13.53 13.05 -0.72
N THR A 61 12.76 12.90 0.36
CA THR A 61 11.48 12.19 0.27
C THR A 61 10.47 12.89 -0.64
N LYS A 62 10.64 14.20 -0.86
CA LYS A 62 9.85 14.96 -1.82
C LYS A 62 10.15 14.59 -3.27
N ASP A 63 11.40 14.24 -3.61
CA ASP A 63 11.74 13.78 -4.96
C ASP A 63 11.02 12.48 -5.30
N LEU A 64 10.87 11.57 -4.31
CA LEU A 64 10.11 10.33 -4.47
C LEU A 64 8.60 10.59 -4.62
N ASP A 65 8.06 11.56 -3.90
CA ASP A 65 6.66 11.98 -3.99
C ASP A 65 6.35 12.56 -5.39
N ASP A 66 7.21 13.46 -5.87
CA ASP A 66 7.07 14.07 -7.20
C ASP A 66 7.16 13.03 -8.32
N PHE A 67 8.08 12.08 -8.18
CA PHE A 67 8.19 10.95 -9.10
C PHE A 67 6.92 10.11 -9.10
N ALA A 68 6.44 9.68 -7.92
CA ALA A 68 5.24 8.86 -7.77
C ALA A 68 4.01 9.54 -8.36
N GLU A 69 3.79 10.82 -8.04
CA GLU A 69 2.66 11.58 -8.58
C GLU A 69 2.67 11.61 -10.10
N LYS A 70 3.82 11.99 -10.69
CA LYS A 70 4.00 12.03 -12.15
C LYS A 70 3.74 10.66 -12.77
N ARG A 71 4.25 9.61 -12.14
CA ARG A 71 4.17 8.26 -12.67
C ARG A 71 2.74 7.70 -12.60
N ILE A 72 2.03 7.88 -11.47
CA ILE A 72 0.62 7.50 -11.33
C ILE A 72 -0.23 8.21 -12.39
N LYS A 73 -0.04 9.52 -12.56
CA LYS A 73 -0.76 10.32 -13.57
C LYS A 73 -0.47 9.86 -15.00
N SER A 74 0.72 9.38 -15.30
CA SER A 74 1.08 8.88 -16.64
C SER A 74 0.31 7.62 -17.04
N PHE A 75 -0.25 6.89 -16.07
CA PHE A 75 -1.16 5.75 -16.30
C PHE A 75 -2.64 6.17 -16.42
N GLY A 76 -2.95 7.47 -16.40
CA GLY A 76 -4.33 7.96 -16.37
C GLY A 76 -5.02 7.80 -15.02
N ALA A 77 -4.26 7.46 -13.96
CA ALA A 77 -4.76 7.29 -12.60
C ALA A 77 -4.57 8.56 -11.76
N VAL A 78 -5.24 8.60 -10.61
CA VAL A 78 -5.11 9.68 -9.62
C VAL A 78 -4.45 9.14 -8.37
N PRO A 79 -3.47 9.84 -7.75
CA PRO A 79 -2.93 9.45 -6.44
C PRO A 79 -4.04 9.42 -5.39
N SER A 80 -4.18 8.29 -4.69
CA SER A 80 -5.30 8.07 -3.75
C SER A 80 -5.20 8.90 -2.49
N PHE A 81 -3.97 9.22 -2.05
CA PHE A 81 -3.73 9.86 -0.75
C PHE A 81 -3.80 11.39 -0.82
N LYS A 82 -3.41 11.98 -1.95
CA LYS A 82 -3.33 13.44 -2.10
C LYS A 82 -4.71 14.09 -1.98
N GLY A 83 -4.86 14.96 -0.98
CA GLY A 83 -6.12 15.64 -0.66
C GLY A 83 -7.05 14.87 0.26
N TYR A 84 -6.80 13.57 0.52
CA TYR A 84 -7.62 12.78 1.45
C TYR A 84 -7.42 13.27 2.88
N HIS A 85 -8.50 13.74 3.52
CA HIS A 85 -8.46 14.38 4.84
C HIS A 85 -7.35 15.45 4.98
N GLY A 86 -7.02 16.15 3.87
CA GLY A 86 -6.00 17.18 3.86
C GLY A 86 -4.56 16.66 3.73
N PHE A 87 -4.34 15.36 3.49
CA PHE A 87 -3.00 14.83 3.28
C PHE A 87 -2.34 15.47 2.04
N PRO A 88 -1.13 16.07 2.13
CA PRO A 88 -0.62 16.96 1.10
C PRO A 88 0.07 16.24 -0.08
N SER A 89 0.35 14.94 0.05
CA SER A 89 1.29 14.22 -0.82
C SER A 89 0.66 12.99 -1.49
N SER A 90 1.30 12.47 -2.51
CA SER A 90 0.86 11.28 -3.26
C SER A 90 1.30 9.97 -2.62
N ILE A 91 2.36 10.03 -1.81
CA ILE A 91 2.90 8.90 -1.05
C ILE A 91 3.03 9.25 0.43
N CYS A 92 3.07 8.22 1.29
CA CYS A 92 3.69 8.34 2.61
C CYS A 92 5.14 7.85 2.51
N SER A 93 6.07 8.59 3.12
CA SER A 93 7.48 8.22 3.18
C SER A 93 7.97 8.27 4.62
N SER A 94 8.10 7.12 5.25
CA SER A 94 8.43 6.98 6.67
C SER A 94 9.84 6.40 6.82
N ILE A 95 10.75 7.16 7.44
CA ILE A 95 12.16 6.77 7.58
C ILE A 95 12.42 6.27 9.01
N ASN A 96 13.06 5.13 9.11
CA ASN A 96 13.52 4.50 10.35
C ASN A 96 12.39 4.36 11.38
N ASN A 97 12.41 5.16 12.46
CA ASN A 97 11.45 5.12 13.57
C ASN A 97 10.09 5.78 13.27
N GLU A 98 9.93 6.44 12.13
CA GLU A 98 8.60 6.84 11.68
C GLU A 98 7.82 5.58 11.28
N VAL A 99 6.78 5.24 12.02
CA VAL A 99 6.06 3.97 11.79
C VAL A 99 5.30 4.01 10.48
N VAL A 100 4.40 4.98 10.30
CA VAL A 100 3.56 5.18 9.11
C VAL A 100 3.30 6.68 8.87
N HIS A 101 2.69 7.02 7.72
CA HIS A 101 2.16 8.33 7.38
C HIS A 101 3.19 9.48 7.37
N GLY A 102 4.48 9.17 7.20
CA GLY A 102 5.51 10.19 7.04
C GLY A 102 5.21 11.10 5.84
N ILE A 103 5.14 12.43 6.09
CA ILE A 103 4.88 13.41 5.03
C ILE A 103 6.18 13.67 4.27
N PRO A 104 6.20 13.51 2.94
CA PRO A 104 7.34 13.86 2.09
C PRO A 104 7.77 15.33 2.24
N SER A 105 9.08 15.56 2.32
CA SER A 105 9.65 16.89 2.50
C SER A 105 10.99 17.03 1.76
N LYS A 106 11.27 18.22 1.24
CA LYS A 106 12.58 18.57 0.66
C LYS A 106 13.70 18.53 1.69
N ASN A 107 13.37 18.73 2.96
CA ASN A 107 14.33 18.76 4.06
C ASN A 107 14.60 17.35 4.65
N LYS A 108 13.80 16.35 4.29
CA LYS A 108 13.97 14.97 4.72
C LYS A 108 14.80 14.22 3.69
N ILE A 109 16.12 14.23 3.91
CA ILE A 109 17.11 13.62 3.03
C ILE A 109 17.39 12.18 3.44
N ILE A 110 17.28 11.28 2.50
CA ILE A 110 17.56 9.85 2.64
C ILE A 110 19.07 9.64 2.74
N LYS A 111 19.49 8.81 3.69
CA LYS A 111 20.90 8.52 3.97
C LYS A 111 21.22 7.04 3.75
N ASN A 112 22.50 6.77 3.57
CA ASN A 112 23.00 5.39 3.66
C ASN A 112 22.69 4.81 5.05
N GLY A 113 22.13 3.60 5.08
CA GLY A 113 21.71 2.95 6.33
C GLY A 113 20.24 3.18 6.72
N ASP A 114 19.49 4.00 5.98
CA ASP A 114 18.08 4.22 6.27
C ASP A 114 17.20 3.04 5.80
N LEU A 115 16.23 2.68 6.65
CA LEU A 115 15.08 1.86 6.28
C LEU A 115 13.93 2.80 5.92
N VAL A 116 13.58 2.85 4.63
CA VAL A 116 12.55 3.75 4.10
C VAL A 116 11.31 2.96 3.72
N LYS A 117 10.16 3.28 4.33
CA LYS A 117 8.86 2.70 3.98
C LYS A 117 8.13 3.65 3.06
N ILE A 118 7.79 3.18 1.87
CA ILE A 118 7.04 3.92 0.86
C ILE A 118 5.67 3.27 0.71
N ASP A 119 4.65 4.04 0.99
CA ASP A 119 3.25 3.64 0.90
C ASP A 119 2.55 4.53 -0.12
N THR A 120 1.81 3.94 -1.05
CA THR A 120 1.13 4.69 -2.10
C THR A 120 -0.14 3.99 -2.58
N GLY A 121 -1.09 4.79 -3.02
CA GLY A 121 -2.32 4.33 -3.63
C GLY A 121 -2.59 4.99 -4.97
N ALA A 122 -3.24 4.26 -5.87
CA ALA A 122 -3.70 4.76 -7.15
C ALA A 122 -5.18 4.46 -7.35
N TYR A 123 -5.92 5.48 -7.78
CA TYR A 123 -7.34 5.37 -8.14
C TYR A 123 -7.50 5.38 -9.65
N LEU A 124 -8.15 4.34 -10.17
CA LEU A 124 -8.47 4.21 -11.60
C LEU A 124 -9.80 3.49 -11.77
N ASP A 125 -10.65 3.98 -12.68
CA ASP A 125 -11.92 3.32 -13.09
C ASP A 125 -12.83 2.94 -11.89
N GLY A 126 -12.87 3.76 -10.84
CA GLY A 126 -13.72 3.56 -9.66
C GLY A 126 -13.10 2.72 -8.55
N PHE A 127 -11.87 2.24 -8.68
CA PHE A 127 -11.20 1.38 -7.70
C PHE A 127 -9.83 1.90 -7.30
N HIS A 128 -9.48 1.69 -6.04
CA HIS A 128 -8.15 1.96 -5.49
C HIS A 128 -7.29 0.69 -5.53
N GLY A 129 -6.02 0.86 -5.86
CA GLY A 129 -4.94 -0.04 -5.46
C GLY A 129 -4.15 0.65 -4.37
N ASP A 130 -3.57 -0.13 -3.45
CA ASP A 130 -2.85 0.39 -2.29
C ASP A 130 -1.81 -0.65 -1.86
N SER A 131 -0.58 -0.20 -1.60
CA SER A 131 0.49 -1.07 -1.10
C SER A 131 1.65 -0.28 -0.55
N CYS A 132 2.40 -0.93 0.34
CA CYS A 132 3.60 -0.39 0.95
C CYS A 132 4.78 -1.33 0.75
N ILE A 133 5.99 -0.77 0.56
CA ILE A 133 7.24 -1.52 0.59
C ILE A 133 8.23 -0.91 1.57
N SER A 134 9.10 -1.76 2.13
CA SER A 134 10.25 -1.33 2.94
C SER A 134 11.53 -1.48 2.12
N ILE A 135 12.30 -0.41 2.01
CA ILE A 135 13.52 -0.34 1.21
C ILE A 135 14.71 -0.08 2.13
N CYS A 136 15.68 -0.98 2.12
CA CYS A 136 16.97 -0.77 2.78
C CYS A 136 17.86 0.05 1.84
N VAL A 137 18.22 1.27 2.25
CA VAL A 137 19.03 2.17 1.41
C VAL A 137 20.49 2.04 1.78
N GLY A 138 21.28 1.43 0.88
CA GLY A 138 22.70 1.13 1.14
C GLY A 138 22.87 0.09 2.25
N GLU A 139 23.89 0.27 3.10
CA GLU A 139 24.20 -0.67 4.19
C GLU A 139 23.42 -0.32 5.45
N VAL A 140 22.33 -1.04 5.69
CA VAL A 140 21.51 -0.89 6.91
C VAL A 140 22.04 -1.76 8.05
N SER A 141 21.64 -1.46 9.29
CA SER A 141 21.98 -2.30 10.44
C SER A 141 21.39 -3.71 10.29
N PRO A 142 22.04 -4.76 10.86
CA PRO A 142 21.48 -6.12 10.86
C PRO A 142 20.06 -6.20 11.44
N LYS A 143 19.76 -5.35 12.43
CA LYS A 143 18.42 -5.28 13.04
C LYS A 143 17.39 -4.72 12.05
N ALA A 144 17.73 -3.68 11.29
CA ALA A 144 16.85 -3.09 10.30
C ALA A 144 16.59 -4.06 9.13
N GLN A 145 17.63 -4.74 8.66
CA GLN A 145 17.51 -5.78 7.64
C GLN A 145 16.60 -6.91 8.12
N LYS A 146 16.86 -7.43 9.34
CA LYS A 146 16.02 -8.48 9.92
C LYS A 146 14.56 -8.05 10.05
N LEU A 147 14.30 -6.80 10.46
CA LEU A 147 12.93 -6.26 10.56
C LEU A 147 12.23 -6.26 9.20
N SER A 148 12.89 -5.78 8.16
CA SER A 148 12.36 -5.76 6.80
C SER A 148 12.06 -7.18 6.29
N ASP A 149 12.98 -8.12 6.48
CA ASP A 149 12.84 -9.52 6.05
C ASP A 149 11.69 -10.22 6.78
N ILE A 150 11.54 -9.97 8.09
CA ILE A 150 10.44 -10.56 8.87
C ILE A 150 9.10 -9.95 8.50
N ALA A 151 9.01 -8.63 8.24
CA ALA A 151 7.79 -8.01 7.76
C ALA A 151 7.34 -8.61 6.41
N PHE A 152 8.29 -8.84 5.50
CA PHE A 152 8.01 -9.51 4.23
C PHE A 152 7.53 -10.95 4.42
N LYS A 153 8.19 -11.74 5.27
CA LYS A 153 7.77 -13.11 5.59
C LYS A 153 6.38 -13.14 6.22
N ALA A 154 6.09 -12.23 7.14
CA ALA A 154 4.80 -12.12 7.81
C ALA A 154 3.67 -11.82 6.81
N LEU A 155 3.90 -10.92 5.84
CA LEU A 155 2.95 -10.65 4.77
C LEU A 155 2.58 -11.93 4.01
N TYR A 156 3.57 -12.70 3.55
CA TYR A 156 3.31 -13.91 2.78
C TYR A 156 2.71 -15.04 3.63
N ALA A 157 3.06 -15.12 4.91
CA ALA A 157 2.42 -16.04 5.85
C ALA A 157 0.92 -15.74 5.98
N GLY A 158 0.56 -14.46 6.19
CA GLY A 158 -0.83 -14.02 6.21
C GLY A 158 -1.56 -14.29 4.89
N LEU A 159 -0.95 -13.95 3.75
CA LEU A 159 -1.52 -14.20 2.43
C LEU A 159 -1.83 -15.69 2.21
N SER A 160 -1.01 -16.60 2.73
CA SER A 160 -1.24 -18.04 2.64
C SER A 160 -2.52 -18.51 3.33
N LYS A 161 -3.02 -17.74 4.30
CA LYS A 161 -4.26 -18.03 5.04
C LYS A 161 -5.51 -17.45 4.37
N ILE A 162 -5.37 -16.64 3.32
CA ILE A 162 -6.52 -16.06 2.59
C ILE A 162 -7.13 -17.13 1.69
N LYS A 163 -8.05 -17.90 2.26
CA LYS A 163 -8.80 -18.97 1.56
C LYS A 163 -10.17 -19.18 2.20
N ALA A 164 -11.10 -19.74 1.42
CA ALA A 164 -12.42 -20.09 1.92
C ALA A 164 -12.33 -21.03 3.15
N GLY A 165 -13.13 -20.74 4.15
CA GLY A 165 -13.15 -21.45 5.44
C GLY A 165 -12.30 -20.82 6.53
N ASN A 166 -11.34 -19.96 6.19
CA ASN A 166 -10.58 -19.19 7.17
C ASN A 166 -11.27 -17.85 7.50
N THR A 167 -10.94 -17.33 8.67
CA THR A 167 -11.39 -16.04 9.18
C THR A 167 -10.28 -14.99 9.07
N LEU A 168 -10.60 -13.71 9.30
CA LEU A 168 -9.58 -12.66 9.42
C LEU A 168 -8.64 -12.89 10.60
N LEU A 169 -9.11 -13.55 11.67
CA LEU A 169 -8.27 -13.92 12.82
C LEU A 169 -7.19 -14.95 12.45
N ASP A 170 -7.49 -15.88 11.54
CA ASP A 170 -6.50 -16.83 11.05
C ASP A 170 -5.39 -16.13 10.27
N VAL A 171 -5.74 -15.10 9.49
CA VAL A 171 -4.75 -14.28 8.76
C VAL A 171 -3.93 -13.44 9.73
N ALA A 172 -4.58 -12.72 10.63
CA ALA A 172 -3.92 -11.84 11.60
C ALA A 172 -3.01 -12.62 12.57
N GLY A 173 -3.50 -13.76 13.08
CA GLY A 173 -2.73 -14.62 13.97
C GLY A 173 -1.46 -15.19 13.31
N GLU A 174 -1.53 -15.58 12.04
CA GLU A 174 -0.35 -16.05 11.32
C GLU A 174 0.71 -14.93 11.14
N ILE A 175 0.26 -13.70 10.83
CA ILE A 175 1.14 -12.53 10.74
C ILE A 175 1.82 -12.27 12.09
N GLU A 176 1.03 -12.18 13.16
CA GLU A 176 1.53 -11.93 14.52
C GLU A 176 2.49 -13.00 14.97
N ASP A 177 2.18 -14.28 14.75
CA ASP A 177 3.02 -15.42 15.09
C ASP A 177 4.42 -15.30 14.46
N VAL A 178 4.51 -14.98 13.17
CA VAL A 178 5.79 -14.80 12.49
C VAL A 178 6.57 -13.63 13.11
N VAL A 179 5.91 -12.52 13.39
CA VAL A 179 6.54 -11.31 13.94
C VAL A 179 7.07 -11.56 15.35
N VAL A 180 6.22 -12.11 16.24
CA VAL A 180 6.55 -12.33 17.66
C VAL A 180 7.63 -13.40 17.83
N LYS A 181 7.56 -14.51 17.09
CA LYS A 181 8.59 -15.58 17.12
C LYS A 181 9.98 -15.09 16.71
N ASN A 182 10.06 -13.99 15.99
CA ASN A 182 11.33 -13.38 15.57
C ASN A 182 11.78 -12.20 16.45
N GLY A 183 11.07 -11.93 17.57
CA GLY A 183 11.43 -10.93 18.56
C GLY A 183 11.01 -9.50 18.21
N PHE A 184 9.96 -9.37 17.38
CA PHE A 184 9.32 -8.10 17.04
C PHE A 184 7.87 -8.08 17.56
N SER A 185 7.16 -6.99 17.34
CA SER A 185 5.75 -6.82 17.69
C SER A 185 4.99 -6.23 16.52
N VAL A 186 3.70 -6.56 16.42
CA VAL A 186 2.75 -5.86 15.54
C VAL A 186 2.31 -4.54 16.18
N VAL A 187 1.88 -3.61 15.35
CA VAL A 187 1.37 -2.30 15.77
C VAL A 187 -0.15 -2.31 15.72
#